data_8aa47818f4cb876c4128cf67dc69bc2f
#
_entry.id   8aa47818f4cb876c4128cf67dc69bc2f
#
_cell.length_a   1.000
_cell.length_b   1.000
_cell.length_c   1.000
_cell.angle_alpha   90.00
_cell.angle_beta   90.00
_cell.angle_gamma   90.00
#
_symmetry.space_group_name_H-M   'P 1'
#
loop_
_entity.id
_entity.type
_entity.pdbx_description
1 polymer ?
#
loop_
_entity_poly.entity_id
_entity_poly.type
_entity_poly.pdbx_seq_one_letter_code
_entity_poly.pdbx_strand_id
1 'polypeptide(L)'
;HQARMSSRLSGLAAATPEPKTHEQDRLALRTLPALGLAVAFAWSFGSGGGRISDIWTGPQAVPPVPPRIDAWVTPPRYTGKAPIFLTKAQDTGPATVTVPENSELTVRIGVQKGGESESAEYTLTLDGKPLTLPKDASVPESGVALKGMITANGVVTLNQAGNPAATWTFNVIKDKPPVIAFLADPVAALNGAVTLSYKISDDYGAVKGFSELKPANLPDDKLDDQPLALPRRASVDGAAKITKDWTEHPLAGETFEITLKAEDGAGQSAASSAKTFKLPEFYFANQLSRALAEHRRLLS
;
A
#
# COMPACT_ATOMS: atom_id res chain seq x y z
N HIS A 1 79.15 -46.18 60.76
CA HIS A 1 78.66 -46.74 59.53
C HIS A 1 77.77 -45.82 58.72
N GLN A 2 76.84 -45.10 59.34
CA GLN A 2 75.91 -44.15 58.70
C GLN A 2 76.59 -42.98 57.97
N ALA A 3 77.62 -42.36 58.58
CA ALA A 3 78.36 -41.25 57.98
C ALA A 3 79.13 -41.66 56.70
N ARG A 4 79.60 -42.98 56.59
CA ARG A 4 80.22 -43.48 55.37
C ARG A 4 79.25 -43.82 54.28
N MET A 5 78.00 -44.12 54.63
CA MET A 5 76.94 -44.38 53.65
C MET A 5 76.42 -43.12 53.07
N SER A 6 76.17 -42.10 53.88
CA SER A 6 75.71 -40.74 53.47
C SER A 6 76.68 -40.05 52.51
N SER A 7 78.04 -40.22 52.76
CA SER A 7 79.04 -39.66 51.83
C SER A 7 79.11 -40.39 50.47
N ARG A 8 78.72 -41.70 50.38
CA ARG A 8 78.66 -42.44 49.13
C ARG A 8 77.34 -42.13 48.39
N LEU A 9 76.27 -41.86 49.05
CA LEU A 9 74.99 -41.46 48.48
C LEU A 9 74.96 -40.08 47.90
N SER A 10 75.69 -39.13 48.54
CA SER A 10 75.77 -37.75 48.09
C SER A 10 76.46 -37.55 46.72
N GLY A 11 77.19 -38.55 46.28
CA GLY A 11 77.85 -38.59 44.95
C GLY A 11 77.06 -39.25 43.83
N LEU A 12 75.92 -39.86 44.13
CA LEU A 12 75.08 -40.48 43.12
C LEU A 12 74.10 -39.42 42.50
N ALA A 13 74.52 -38.88 41.37
CA ALA A 13 73.63 -38.12 40.53
C ALA A 13 72.85 -39.08 39.64
N ALA A 14 71.52 -39.12 39.75
CA ALA A 14 70.71 -39.88 38.81
C ALA A 14 70.86 -39.27 37.42
N ALA A 15 71.36 -40.01 36.47
CA ALA A 15 71.40 -39.60 35.08
C ALA A 15 69.97 -39.38 34.58
N THR A 16 69.76 -38.30 33.88
CA THR A 16 68.46 -38.06 33.22
C THR A 16 68.10 -39.22 32.34
N PRO A 17 66.90 -39.84 32.45
CA PRO A 17 66.52 -40.95 31.63
C PRO A 17 66.49 -40.50 30.15
N GLU A 18 67.39 -41.08 29.33
CA GLU A 18 67.39 -40.92 27.89
C GLU A 18 66.63 -42.11 27.29
N PRO A 19 65.35 -41.96 26.99
CA PRO A 19 64.58 -43.00 26.33
C PRO A 19 65.12 -43.17 24.89
N LYS A 20 65.84 -44.25 24.57
CA LYS A 20 66.28 -44.57 23.23
C LYS A 20 65.12 -45.02 22.36
N THR A 21 64.07 -44.32 22.29
CA THR A 21 62.88 -44.67 21.54
C THR A 21 63.10 -44.72 20.02
N HIS A 22 64.13 -44.03 19.52
CA HIS A 22 64.46 -44.03 18.09
C HIS A 22 65.03 -45.41 17.63
N GLU A 23 65.66 -46.19 18.52
CA GLU A 23 66.22 -47.58 18.15
C GLU A 23 65.14 -48.62 18.07
N GLN A 24 63.99 -48.39 18.73
CA GLN A 24 62.85 -49.33 18.71
C GLN A 24 61.79 -48.99 17.61
N ASP A 25 61.84 -47.77 17.02
CA ASP A 25 60.92 -47.37 16.03
C ASP A 25 61.47 -47.53 14.60
N ARG A 26 61.54 -48.77 14.16
CA ARG A 26 62.02 -49.12 12.82
C ARG A 26 61.23 -48.56 11.69
N LEU A 27 59.98 -48.28 11.87
CA LEU A 27 59.04 -47.74 10.86
C LEU A 27 58.77 -46.25 11.02
N ALA A 28 59.47 -45.55 11.92
CA ALA A 28 59.30 -44.15 12.22
C ALA A 28 57.83 -43.78 12.54
N LEU A 29 57.07 -44.70 13.16
CA LEU A 29 55.64 -44.52 13.45
C LEU A 29 55.37 -43.30 14.34
N ARG A 30 56.33 -42.87 15.12
CA ARG A 30 56.25 -41.64 15.96
C ARG A 30 56.19 -40.36 15.14
N THR A 31 56.57 -40.38 13.84
CA THR A 31 56.49 -39.21 12.95
C THR A 31 55.12 -39.05 12.35
N LEU A 32 54.28 -40.11 12.37
CA LEU A 32 52.92 -40.09 11.82
C LEU A 32 52.00 -39.04 12.50
N PRO A 33 52.00 -38.88 13.84
CA PRO A 33 51.22 -37.82 14.48
C PRO A 33 51.70 -36.43 14.07
N ALA A 34 53.02 -36.24 13.97
CA ALA A 34 53.59 -34.95 13.55
C ALA A 34 53.24 -34.63 12.09
N LEU A 35 53.33 -35.67 11.22
CA LEU A 35 52.91 -35.57 9.81
C LEU A 35 51.39 -35.27 9.72
N GLY A 36 50.57 -35.99 10.49
CA GLY A 36 49.13 -35.76 10.55
C GLY A 36 48.78 -34.36 10.99
N LEU A 37 49.52 -33.83 11.98
CA LEU A 37 49.33 -32.45 12.47
C LEU A 37 49.76 -31.42 11.41
N ALA A 38 50.86 -31.67 10.67
CA ALA A 38 51.30 -30.80 9.58
C ALA A 38 50.32 -30.80 8.42
N VAL A 39 49.75 -31.95 8.04
CA VAL A 39 48.73 -32.07 7.03
C VAL A 39 47.43 -31.37 7.46
N ALA A 40 46.99 -31.60 8.70
CA ALA A 40 45.80 -30.91 9.25
C ALA A 40 45.98 -29.40 9.29
N PHE A 41 47.17 -28.92 9.64
CA PHE A 41 47.51 -27.50 9.63
C PHE A 41 47.51 -26.94 8.21
N ALA A 42 48.12 -27.60 7.24
CA ALA A 42 48.11 -27.19 5.84
C ALA A 42 46.67 -27.18 5.26
N TRP A 43 45.87 -28.20 5.58
CA TRP A 43 44.47 -28.26 5.18
C TRP A 43 43.63 -27.12 5.79
N SER A 44 43.88 -26.81 7.05
CA SER A 44 43.20 -25.66 7.74
C SER A 44 43.45 -24.32 7.03
N PHE A 45 44.63 -24.11 6.46
CA PHE A 45 44.92 -22.91 5.66
C PHE A 45 44.20 -22.88 4.31
N GLY A 46 43.99 -24.04 3.69
CA GLY A 46 43.38 -24.15 2.36
C GLY A 46 41.85 -24.10 2.39
N SER A 47 41.24 -24.55 3.47
CA SER A 47 39.76 -24.72 3.58
C SER A 47 39.04 -23.60 4.34
N GLY A 48 39.71 -22.47 4.64
CA GLY A 48 39.10 -21.39 5.41
C GLY A 48 38.85 -21.71 6.88
N GLY A 49 39.41 -22.79 7.37
CA GLY A 49 39.43 -23.12 8.79
C GLY A 49 40.23 -22.11 9.60
N GLY A 50 39.90 -21.99 10.86
CA GLY A 50 40.45 -20.97 11.78
C GLY A 50 41.97 -20.86 11.74
N ARG A 51 42.46 -19.64 11.84
CA ARG A 51 43.89 -19.33 11.92
C ARG A 51 44.32 -19.33 13.40
N ILE A 52 45.60 -19.66 13.63
CA ILE A 52 46.16 -19.58 15.00
C ILE A 52 45.94 -18.20 15.58
N SER A 53 45.91 -17.14 14.74
CA SER A 53 45.56 -15.77 15.15
C SER A 53 44.15 -15.65 15.73
N ASP A 54 43.21 -16.52 15.35
CA ASP A 54 41.80 -16.46 15.77
C ASP A 54 41.66 -16.82 17.27
N ILE A 55 42.68 -17.43 17.87
CA ILE A 55 42.74 -17.72 19.31
C ILE A 55 42.89 -16.38 20.09
N TRP A 56 43.51 -15.40 19.47
CA TRP A 56 43.81 -14.08 20.09
C TRP A 56 42.84 -12.98 19.60
N THR A 57 42.20 -13.16 18.47
CA THR A 57 41.08 -12.35 18.00
C THR A 57 39.82 -13.02 18.51
N GLY A 58 39.19 -12.46 19.54
CA GLY A 58 37.88 -12.93 20.01
C GLY A 58 36.90 -13.07 18.84
N PRO A 59 35.74 -13.75 19.03
CA PRO A 59 34.77 -13.95 17.97
C PRO A 59 34.49 -12.60 17.29
N GLN A 60 34.89 -12.47 16.02
CA GLN A 60 34.57 -11.28 15.23
C GLN A 60 33.04 -11.21 15.20
N ALA A 61 32.49 -10.14 15.73
CA ALA A 61 31.07 -9.86 15.60
C ALA A 61 30.76 -9.91 14.11
N VAL A 62 29.97 -10.88 13.68
CA VAL A 62 29.44 -10.94 12.32
C VAL A 62 28.72 -9.60 12.13
N PRO A 63 29.08 -8.79 11.11
CA PRO A 63 28.41 -7.52 10.92
C PRO A 63 26.89 -7.77 10.87
N PRO A 64 26.09 -7.00 11.59
CA PRO A 64 24.66 -7.20 11.64
C PRO A 64 24.13 -7.15 10.21
N VAL A 65 23.47 -8.21 9.79
CA VAL A 65 22.80 -8.25 8.48
C VAL A 65 21.71 -7.18 8.52
N PRO A 66 21.72 -6.20 7.60
CA PRO A 66 20.72 -5.15 7.61
C PRO A 66 19.32 -5.75 7.52
N PRO A 67 18.32 -5.21 8.22
CA PRO A 67 16.96 -5.71 8.17
C PRO A 67 16.42 -5.60 6.75
N ARG A 68 15.71 -6.63 6.29
CA ARG A 68 15.04 -6.58 4.99
C ARG A 68 13.84 -5.64 5.09
N ILE A 69 13.82 -4.63 4.24
CA ILE A 69 12.74 -3.65 4.16
C ILE A 69 11.99 -3.90 2.85
N ASP A 70 10.72 -4.31 2.94
CA ASP A 70 9.81 -4.43 1.82
C ASP A 70 8.77 -3.30 1.91
N ALA A 71 8.70 -2.43 0.91
CA ALA A 71 7.81 -1.29 0.89
C ALA A 71 7.00 -1.24 -0.39
N TRP A 72 5.72 -0.89 -0.29
CA TRP A 72 4.83 -0.67 -1.43
C TRP A 72 3.74 0.36 -1.11
N VAL A 73 3.22 0.98 -2.15
CA VAL A 73 2.08 1.90 -2.05
C VAL A 73 0.87 1.27 -2.73
N THR A 74 -0.23 1.23 -2.02
CA THR A 74 -1.52 0.78 -2.53
C THR A 74 -2.40 2.00 -2.81
N PRO A 75 -2.67 2.33 -4.08
CA PRO A 75 -3.60 3.39 -4.44
C PRO A 75 -5.02 3.10 -3.96
N PRO A 76 -5.86 4.13 -3.74
CA PRO A 76 -7.27 3.93 -3.40
C PRO A 76 -7.98 3.06 -4.43
N ARG A 77 -8.91 2.22 -3.98
CA ARG A 77 -9.59 1.22 -4.83
C ARG A 77 -10.32 1.84 -6.02
N TYR A 78 -10.89 3.04 -5.85
CA TYR A 78 -11.63 3.72 -6.91
C TYR A 78 -10.75 4.11 -8.10
N THR A 79 -9.43 4.32 -7.90
CA THR A 79 -8.49 4.66 -8.96
C THR A 79 -8.26 3.50 -9.94
N GLY A 80 -8.50 2.26 -9.52
CA GLY A 80 -8.25 1.06 -10.30
C GLY A 80 -6.77 0.78 -10.60
N LYS A 81 -5.84 1.50 -9.97
CA LYS A 81 -4.40 1.35 -10.17
C LYS A 81 -3.86 0.20 -9.33
N ALA A 82 -2.85 -0.49 -9.87
CA ALA A 82 -2.15 -1.56 -9.18
C ALA A 82 -1.19 -1.00 -8.09
N PRO A 83 -0.86 -1.79 -7.05
CA PRO A 83 0.15 -1.43 -6.08
C PRO A 83 1.53 -1.18 -6.71
N ILE A 84 2.26 -0.20 -6.19
CA ILE A 84 3.59 0.21 -6.65
C ILE A 84 4.60 -0.26 -5.61
N PHE A 85 5.52 -1.15 -6.01
CA PHE A 85 6.58 -1.65 -5.14
C PHE A 85 7.78 -0.71 -5.13
N LEU A 86 8.20 -0.30 -3.94
CA LEU A 86 9.27 0.68 -3.72
C LEU A 86 10.64 0.04 -3.46
N THR A 87 10.67 -1.25 -3.11
CA THR A 87 11.90 -1.97 -2.74
C THR A 87 12.94 -1.96 -3.85
N LYS A 88 12.50 -1.98 -5.12
CA LYS A 88 13.42 -1.90 -6.29
C LYS A 88 13.98 -0.50 -6.54
N ALA A 89 13.38 0.54 -5.97
CA ALA A 89 13.83 1.93 -6.18
C ALA A 89 15.03 2.31 -5.32
N GLN A 90 15.35 1.54 -4.28
CA GLN A 90 16.49 1.80 -3.39
C GLN A 90 17.85 1.55 -4.07
N ASP A 91 17.91 0.68 -5.08
CA ASP A 91 19.15 0.34 -5.80
C ASP A 91 19.64 1.47 -6.73
N THR A 92 18.79 2.46 -7.06
CA THR A 92 19.06 3.51 -8.04
C THR A 92 19.04 4.94 -7.48
N GLY A 93 18.94 5.11 -6.13
CA GLY A 93 18.85 6.43 -5.48
C GLY A 93 17.42 6.85 -5.16
N PRO A 94 17.19 8.07 -4.64
CA PRO A 94 15.88 8.55 -4.24
C PRO A 94 14.94 8.69 -5.44
N ALA A 95 14.21 7.60 -5.73
CA ALA A 95 13.23 7.61 -6.82
C ALA A 95 12.00 8.43 -6.40
N THR A 96 11.62 9.40 -7.22
CA THR A 96 10.34 10.08 -7.07
C THR A 96 9.22 9.19 -7.59
N VAL A 97 8.27 8.85 -6.72
CA VAL A 97 7.14 8.00 -7.05
C VAL A 97 5.86 8.83 -7.11
N THR A 98 5.16 8.76 -8.24
CA THR A 98 3.90 9.48 -8.42
C THR A 98 2.72 8.58 -8.02
N VAL A 99 1.91 9.04 -7.08
CA VAL A 99 0.79 8.29 -6.50
C VAL A 99 -0.47 9.15 -6.43
N PRO A 100 -1.68 8.57 -6.51
CA PRO A 100 -2.92 9.28 -6.20
C PRO A 100 -2.96 9.73 -4.74
N GLU A 101 -3.70 10.78 -4.47
CA GLU A 101 -4.01 11.23 -3.12
C GLU A 101 -4.68 10.11 -2.31
N ASN A 102 -4.44 10.07 -1.00
CA ASN A 102 -4.93 9.03 -0.09
C ASN A 102 -4.45 7.60 -0.41
N SER A 103 -3.27 7.47 -1.05
CA SER A 103 -2.62 6.17 -1.22
C SER A 103 -2.04 5.67 0.10
N GLU A 104 -2.20 4.37 0.39
CA GLU A 104 -1.66 3.72 1.59
C GLU A 104 -0.23 3.23 1.33
N LEU A 105 0.75 3.78 2.04
CA LEU A 105 2.11 3.23 2.12
C LEU A 105 2.14 2.12 3.16
N THR A 106 2.63 0.95 2.77
CA THR A 106 2.91 -0.15 3.68
C THR A 106 4.40 -0.49 3.63
N VAL A 107 5.02 -0.52 4.81
CA VAL A 107 6.43 -0.90 4.98
C VAL A 107 6.48 -2.11 5.89
N ARG A 108 7.04 -3.22 5.41
CA ARG A 108 7.33 -4.41 6.20
C ARG A 108 8.83 -4.54 6.44
N ILE A 109 9.19 -4.76 7.68
CA ILE A 109 10.57 -4.90 8.12
C ILE A 109 10.73 -6.31 8.67
N GLY A 110 11.54 -7.13 7.99
CA GLY A 110 11.90 -8.47 8.45
C GLY A 110 12.94 -8.37 9.55
N VAL A 111 12.58 -8.78 10.76
CA VAL A 111 13.46 -8.77 11.92
C VAL A 111 13.98 -10.19 12.15
N GLN A 112 15.31 -10.36 12.26
CA GLN A 112 15.88 -11.63 12.65
C GLN A 112 15.80 -11.81 14.16
N LYS A 113 15.33 -12.98 14.60
CA LYS A 113 15.21 -13.33 16.02
C LYS A 113 16.59 -13.31 16.72
N GLY A 114 16.72 -12.51 17.79
CA GLY A 114 17.99 -12.34 18.53
C GLY A 114 18.95 -11.28 17.95
N GLY A 115 18.54 -10.51 16.92
CA GLY A 115 19.33 -9.37 16.40
C GLY A 115 18.96 -8.04 17.07
N GLU A 116 19.87 -7.06 17.00
CA GLU A 116 19.63 -5.69 17.51
C GLU A 116 18.37 -5.02 16.91
N SER A 117 17.93 -5.51 15.75
CA SER A 117 16.72 -5.02 15.08
C SER A 117 15.41 -5.46 15.74
N GLU A 118 15.42 -6.47 16.64
CA GLU A 118 14.20 -6.99 17.29
C GLU A 118 13.62 -5.99 18.30
N SER A 119 14.47 -5.20 18.94
CA SER A 119 14.09 -4.16 19.93
C SER A 119 14.13 -2.73 19.36
N ALA A 120 14.48 -2.56 18.08
CA ALA A 120 14.57 -1.24 17.47
C ALA A 120 13.18 -0.63 17.26
N GLU A 121 13.02 0.64 17.64
CA GLU A 121 11.83 1.42 17.35
C GLU A 121 11.88 1.91 15.90
N TYR A 122 10.82 1.62 15.14
CA TYR A 122 10.67 2.08 13.76
C TYR A 122 9.57 3.13 13.67
N THR A 123 9.88 4.25 13.03
CA THR A 123 8.93 5.34 12.83
C THR A 123 8.94 5.79 11.37
N LEU A 124 7.76 6.13 10.83
CA LEU A 124 7.60 6.77 9.53
C LEU A 124 7.35 8.26 9.72
N THR A 125 8.06 9.09 8.97
CA THR A 125 7.88 10.54 8.98
C THR A 125 7.68 11.05 7.56
N LEU A 126 6.77 12.01 7.37
CA LEU A 126 6.61 12.78 6.14
C LEU A 126 7.13 14.20 6.40
N ASP A 127 8.20 14.60 5.72
CA ASP A 127 8.88 15.89 5.93
C ASP A 127 9.14 16.19 7.41
N GLY A 128 9.60 15.16 8.17
CA GLY A 128 9.89 15.23 9.59
C GLY A 128 8.66 15.17 10.53
N LYS A 129 7.44 15.12 10.01
CA LYS A 129 6.22 14.93 10.82
C LYS A 129 5.86 13.44 10.88
N PRO A 130 5.51 12.90 12.06
CA PRO A 130 5.16 11.50 12.17
C PRO A 130 3.95 11.16 11.32
N LEU A 131 4.10 10.13 10.49
CA LEU A 131 3.01 9.52 9.75
C LEU A 131 2.36 8.48 10.66
N THR A 132 1.31 8.88 11.38
CA THR A 132 0.68 8.01 12.37
C THR A 132 -0.38 7.16 11.73
N LEU A 133 -0.14 5.85 11.66
CA LEU A 133 -1.21 4.88 11.45
C LEU A 133 -1.10 3.75 12.47
N PRO A 134 -2.26 3.15 12.83
CA PRO A 134 -2.28 2.08 13.81
C PRO A 134 -1.41 0.91 13.34
N LYS A 135 -0.63 0.36 14.28
CA LYS A 135 0.14 -0.86 14.09
C LYS A 135 -0.79 -1.97 13.63
N ASP A 136 -0.52 -2.57 12.49
CA ASP A 136 -1.34 -3.67 11.98
C ASP A 136 -1.12 -4.90 12.87
N ALA A 137 -2.16 -5.32 13.57
CA ALA A 137 -2.13 -6.47 14.48
C ALA A 137 -1.97 -7.83 13.76
N SER A 138 -1.99 -7.84 12.42
CA SER A 138 -1.89 -9.05 11.60
C SER A 138 -0.46 -9.44 11.19
N VAL A 139 0.56 -8.79 11.77
CA VAL A 139 1.96 -9.06 11.42
C VAL A 139 2.44 -10.33 12.12
N PRO A 140 3.12 -11.27 11.42
CA PRO A 140 3.75 -12.43 12.05
C PRO A 140 4.73 -11.99 13.13
N GLU A 141 4.90 -12.82 14.18
CA GLU A 141 5.77 -12.58 15.35
C GLU A 141 7.23 -12.18 15.03
N SER A 142 7.66 -12.34 13.76
CA SER A 142 9.03 -12.08 13.30
C SER A 142 9.19 -10.79 12.47
N GLY A 143 8.27 -9.82 12.56
CA GLY A 143 8.38 -8.61 11.75
C GLY A 143 7.61 -7.41 12.29
N VAL A 144 7.92 -6.22 11.75
CA VAL A 144 7.20 -4.98 12.00
C VAL A 144 6.55 -4.53 10.71
N ALA A 145 5.24 -4.21 10.73
CA ALA A 145 4.58 -3.54 9.63
C ALA A 145 4.13 -2.15 10.06
N LEU A 146 4.48 -1.17 9.26
CA LEU A 146 4.05 0.21 9.41
C LEU A 146 3.18 0.59 8.22
N LYS A 147 2.11 1.31 8.46
CA LYS A 147 1.24 1.85 7.42
C LYS A 147 1.18 3.37 7.54
N GLY A 148 1.07 4.05 6.40
CA GLY A 148 0.99 5.49 6.32
C GLY A 148 0.10 5.94 5.16
N MET A 149 -0.71 6.99 5.37
CA MET A 149 -1.53 7.59 4.33
C MET A 149 -0.75 8.73 3.68
N ILE A 150 -0.59 8.70 2.37
CA ILE A 150 0.10 9.75 1.60
C ILE A 150 -0.95 10.71 1.07
N THR A 151 -1.03 11.91 1.65
CA THR A 151 -2.01 12.94 1.31
C THR A 151 -1.41 14.18 0.65
N ALA A 152 -0.08 14.32 0.70
CA ALA A 152 0.63 15.48 0.15
C ALA A 152 1.97 15.08 -0.45
N ASN A 153 2.50 15.94 -1.32
CA ASN A 153 3.88 15.81 -1.80
C ASN A 153 4.84 15.88 -0.62
N GLY A 154 5.92 15.13 -0.67
CA GLY A 154 6.93 15.19 0.37
C GLY A 154 7.87 14.00 0.37
N VAL A 155 8.79 14.00 1.32
CA VAL A 155 9.77 12.95 1.53
C VAL A 155 9.35 12.11 2.73
N VAL A 156 9.05 10.84 2.47
CA VAL A 156 8.80 9.86 3.54
C VAL A 156 10.11 9.20 3.93
N THR A 157 10.43 9.27 5.21
CA THR A 157 11.61 8.64 5.80
C THR A 157 11.19 7.58 6.81
N LEU A 158 11.72 6.37 6.64
CA LEU A 158 11.67 5.32 7.65
C LEU A 158 12.89 5.51 8.56
N ASN A 159 12.66 5.75 9.83
CA ASN A 159 13.71 5.84 10.84
C ASN A 159 13.77 4.56 11.67
N GLN A 160 14.98 4.08 11.95
CA GLN A 160 15.29 3.01 12.88
C GLN A 160 16.09 3.58 14.03
N ALA A 161 15.57 3.53 15.24
CA ALA A 161 16.20 4.10 16.44
C ALA A 161 16.68 5.57 16.24
N GLY A 162 15.88 6.38 15.51
CA GLY A 162 16.18 7.78 15.22
C GLY A 162 17.08 8.03 14.00
N ASN A 163 17.65 6.99 13.36
CA ASN A 163 18.47 7.13 12.16
C ASN A 163 17.66 6.77 10.89
N PRO A 164 17.87 7.47 9.76
CA PRO A 164 17.18 7.16 8.52
C PRO A 164 17.65 5.80 7.95
N ALA A 165 16.71 4.86 7.80
CA ALA A 165 16.94 3.53 7.24
C ALA A 165 16.54 3.45 5.77
N ALA A 166 15.48 4.18 5.36
CA ALA A 166 15.04 4.29 3.97
C ALA A 166 14.31 5.60 3.72
N THR A 167 14.36 6.10 2.48
CA THR A 167 13.76 7.37 2.10
C THR A 167 13.11 7.25 0.72
N TRP A 168 11.88 7.77 0.58
CA TRP A 168 11.12 7.81 -0.67
C TRP A 168 10.53 9.21 -0.88
N THR A 169 10.63 9.71 -2.10
CA THR A 169 10.00 10.98 -2.48
C THR A 169 8.70 10.72 -3.20
N PHE A 170 7.62 11.33 -2.72
CA PHE A 170 6.29 11.19 -3.31
C PHE A 170 5.82 12.46 -3.99
N ASN A 171 5.27 12.27 -5.20
CA ASN A 171 4.51 13.27 -5.92
C ASN A 171 3.04 12.84 -5.95
N VAL A 172 2.17 13.58 -5.27
CA VAL A 172 0.77 13.23 -5.10
C VAL A 172 -0.08 13.90 -6.17
N ILE A 173 -0.82 13.10 -6.91
CA ILE A 173 -1.85 13.59 -7.83
C ILE A 173 -3.14 13.71 -7.03
N LYS A 174 -3.62 14.94 -6.89
CA LYS A 174 -4.92 15.22 -6.25
C LYS A 174 -6.05 14.70 -7.11
N ASP A 175 -7.05 14.14 -6.46
CA ASP A 175 -8.30 13.74 -7.07
C ASP A 175 -9.15 14.97 -7.43
N LYS A 176 -9.79 14.93 -8.58
CA LYS A 176 -10.63 16.01 -9.07
C LYS A 176 -12.10 15.62 -8.95
N PRO A 177 -12.98 16.54 -8.54
CA PRO A 177 -14.41 16.25 -8.52
C PRO A 177 -14.92 15.96 -9.93
N PRO A 178 -15.97 15.11 -10.06
CA PRO A 178 -16.59 14.84 -11.34
C PRO A 178 -17.19 16.11 -11.94
N VAL A 179 -17.33 16.12 -13.25
CA VAL A 179 -18.03 17.18 -14.00
C VAL A 179 -19.21 16.56 -14.70
N ILE A 180 -20.41 17.09 -14.47
CA ILE A 180 -21.63 16.63 -15.15
C ILE A 180 -22.33 17.82 -15.81
N ALA A 181 -22.77 17.65 -17.04
CA ALA A 181 -23.45 18.69 -17.79
C ALA A 181 -24.48 18.10 -18.78
N PHE A 182 -25.54 18.83 -19.05
CA PHE A 182 -26.43 18.52 -20.17
C PHE A 182 -25.72 18.76 -21.50
N LEU A 183 -25.89 17.85 -22.43
CA LEU A 183 -25.48 18.01 -23.84
C LEU A 183 -26.57 18.67 -24.68
N ALA A 184 -27.83 18.48 -24.28
CA ALA A 184 -29.01 19.08 -24.92
C ALA A 184 -30.10 19.28 -23.87
N ASP A 185 -31.07 20.13 -24.17
CA ASP A 185 -32.25 20.27 -23.33
C ASP A 185 -33.05 18.96 -23.29
N PRO A 186 -33.75 18.69 -22.16
CA PRO A 186 -34.66 17.55 -22.07
C PRO A 186 -35.67 17.56 -23.20
N VAL A 187 -35.81 16.43 -23.91
CA VAL A 187 -36.73 16.30 -25.05
C VAL A 187 -37.81 15.28 -24.76
N ALA A 188 -39.05 15.71 -24.81
CA ALA A 188 -40.20 14.81 -24.72
C ALA A 188 -40.49 14.20 -26.12
N ALA A 189 -40.57 12.87 -26.17
CA ALA A 189 -41.01 12.15 -27.38
C ALA A 189 -42.54 12.12 -27.50
N LEU A 190 -43.05 11.78 -28.66
CA LEU A 190 -44.50 11.69 -28.93
C LEU A 190 -45.23 10.69 -28.01
N ASN A 191 -44.56 9.69 -27.55
CA ASN A 191 -45.06 8.69 -26.59
C ASN A 191 -45.00 9.17 -25.12
N GLY A 192 -44.56 10.41 -24.86
CA GLY A 192 -44.47 10.95 -23.52
C GLY A 192 -43.20 10.60 -22.76
N ALA A 193 -42.31 9.82 -23.33
CA ALA A 193 -41.00 9.56 -22.69
C ALA A 193 -40.07 10.76 -22.85
N VAL A 194 -39.36 11.13 -21.79
CA VAL A 194 -38.36 12.21 -21.80
C VAL A 194 -36.96 11.65 -21.94
N THR A 195 -36.22 12.17 -22.90
CA THR A 195 -34.83 11.81 -23.11
C THR A 195 -33.91 12.89 -22.54
N LEU A 196 -33.04 12.49 -21.64
CA LEU A 196 -31.97 13.30 -21.10
C LEU A 196 -30.67 12.92 -21.80
N SER A 197 -29.98 13.90 -22.39
CA SER A 197 -28.66 13.75 -22.98
C SER A 197 -27.65 14.51 -22.14
N TYR A 198 -26.63 13.82 -21.64
CA TYR A 198 -25.67 14.41 -20.71
C TYR A 198 -24.28 13.83 -20.92
N LYS A 199 -23.31 14.48 -20.30
CA LYS A 199 -21.91 14.09 -20.27
C LYS A 199 -21.42 14.05 -18.84
N ILE A 200 -20.70 12.99 -18.47
CA ILE A 200 -20.00 12.88 -17.20
C ILE A 200 -18.51 12.68 -17.51
N SER A 201 -17.69 13.52 -16.90
CA SER A 201 -16.22 13.47 -17.02
C SER A 201 -15.60 13.42 -15.64
N ASP A 202 -14.68 12.49 -15.42
CA ASP A 202 -13.98 12.29 -14.18
C ASP A 202 -12.66 11.57 -14.43
N ASP A 203 -11.61 11.85 -13.64
CA ASP A 203 -10.27 11.27 -13.87
C ASP A 203 -10.18 9.79 -13.47
N TYR A 204 -11.01 9.33 -12.53
CA TYR A 204 -11.13 7.91 -12.13
C TYR A 204 -12.49 7.30 -12.38
N GLY A 205 -13.45 8.06 -12.86
CA GLY A 205 -14.79 7.67 -13.23
C GLY A 205 -15.80 7.81 -12.07
N ALA A 206 -16.94 8.42 -12.40
CA ALA A 206 -18.06 8.55 -11.47
C ALA A 206 -18.61 7.17 -11.07
N VAL A 207 -18.98 7.02 -9.81
CA VAL A 207 -19.57 5.78 -9.25
C VAL A 207 -21.08 5.86 -9.08
N LYS A 208 -21.62 7.09 -8.95
CA LYS A 208 -23.07 7.35 -8.90
C LYS A 208 -23.42 8.53 -9.79
N GLY A 209 -24.59 8.44 -10.40
CA GLY A 209 -25.21 9.54 -11.12
C GLY A 209 -26.72 9.48 -10.93
N PHE A 210 -27.34 10.63 -10.71
CA PHE A 210 -28.77 10.71 -10.57
C PHE A 210 -29.29 12.09 -11.04
N SER A 211 -30.56 12.13 -11.43
CA SER A 211 -31.26 13.36 -11.70
C SER A 211 -32.23 13.68 -10.58
N GLU A 212 -32.17 14.91 -10.10
CA GLU A 212 -33.08 15.48 -9.12
C GLU A 212 -34.11 16.32 -9.86
N LEU A 213 -35.39 16.06 -9.65
CA LEU A 213 -36.50 16.82 -10.21
C LEU A 213 -37.22 17.52 -9.10
N LYS A 214 -37.46 18.84 -9.29
CA LYS A 214 -38.22 19.67 -8.38
C LYS A 214 -39.34 20.39 -9.17
N PRO A 215 -40.58 20.39 -8.68
CA PRO A 215 -41.62 21.21 -9.28
C PRO A 215 -41.23 22.70 -9.20
N ALA A 216 -41.39 23.43 -10.28
CA ALA A 216 -41.03 24.86 -10.30
C ALA A 216 -41.88 25.69 -9.32
N ASN A 217 -43.10 25.25 -9.04
CA ASN A 217 -44.04 25.92 -8.16
C ASN A 217 -43.92 25.53 -6.69
N LEU A 218 -43.28 24.40 -6.38
CA LEU A 218 -43.12 23.83 -5.03
C LEU A 218 -41.65 23.39 -4.84
N PRO A 219 -40.71 24.31 -4.64
CA PRO A 219 -39.28 24.01 -4.63
C PRO A 219 -38.85 23.11 -3.48
N ASP A 220 -39.65 23.01 -2.41
CA ASP A 220 -39.36 22.12 -1.25
C ASP A 220 -39.78 20.66 -1.50
N ASP A 221 -40.69 20.43 -2.46
CA ASP A 221 -41.09 19.10 -2.86
C ASP A 221 -40.12 18.54 -3.89
N LYS A 222 -39.44 17.46 -3.51
CA LYS A 222 -38.48 16.77 -4.35
C LYS A 222 -39.04 15.43 -4.76
N LEU A 223 -39.00 15.12 -6.06
CA LEU A 223 -39.25 13.77 -6.54
C LEU A 223 -38.08 12.84 -6.18
N ASP A 224 -38.38 11.54 -6.14
CA ASP A 224 -37.34 10.52 -5.98
C ASP A 224 -36.25 10.67 -7.04
N ASP A 225 -35.00 10.56 -6.58
CA ASP A 225 -33.82 10.62 -7.43
C ASP A 225 -33.86 9.51 -8.49
N GLN A 226 -33.75 9.91 -9.76
CA GLN A 226 -33.70 8.95 -10.85
C GLN A 226 -32.26 8.59 -11.21
N PRO A 227 -31.87 7.30 -11.17
CA PRO A 227 -30.51 6.89 -11.50
C PRO A 227 -30.18 7.20 -12.96
N LEU A 228 -28.98 7.72 -13.20
CA LEU A 228 -28.43 7.98 -14.51
C LEU A 228 -27.50 6.82 -14.94
N ALA A 229 -27.51 6.54 -16.24
CA ALA A 229 -26.53 5.61 -16.80
C ALA A 229 -25.13 6.23 -16.73
N LEU A 230 -24.20 5.51 -16.13
CA LEU A 230 -22.81 5.96 -16.05
C LEU A 230 -22.04 5.51 -17.29
N PRO A 231 -21.18 6.36 -17.86
CA PRO A 231 -20.28 5.95 -18.92
C PRO A 231 -19.32 4.88 -18.39
N ARG A 232 -18.85 3.99 -19.27
CA ARG A 232 -17.86 2.98 -18.87
C ARG A 232 -16.59 3.67 -18.40
N ARG A 233 -15.94 3.13 -17.35
CA ARG A 233 -14.71 3.66 -16.74
C ARG A 233 -13.58 4.03 -17.75
N ALA A 234 -13.58 3.44 -18.93
CA ALA A 234 -12.59 3.71 -19.97
C ALA A 234 -12.83 5.01 -20.75
N SER A 235 -14.00 5.67 -20.60
CA SER A 235 -14.26 6.93 -21.26
C SER A 235 -14.19 8.04 -20.23
N VAL A 236 -13.04 8.69 -20.16
CA VAL A 236 -12.82 9.92 -19.36
C VAL A 236 -13.84 11.01 -19.72
N ASP A 237 -14.49 10.88 -20.86
CA ASP A 237 -15.37 11.86 -21.46
C ASP A 237 -16.61 11.19 -22.08
N GLY A 238 -17.50 10.70 -21.21
CA GLY A 238 -18.63 9.88 -21.61
C GLY A 238 -19.93 10.65 -21.80
N ALA A 239 -20.39 10.75 -23.06
CA ALA A 239 -21.77 11.11 -23.38
C ALA A 239 -22.69 9.91 -23.10
N ALA A 240 -23.80 10.17 -22.43
CA ALA A 240 -24.82 9.17 -22.15
C ALA A 240 -26.21 9.75 -22.42
N LYS A 241 -27.15 8.84 -22.64
CA LYS A 241 -28.58 9.16 -22.78
C LYS A 241 -29.39 8.24 -21.90
N ILE A 242 -30.41 8.77 -21.26
CA ILE A 242 -31.45 8.01 -20.58
C ILE A 242 -32.81 8.47 -21.05
N THR A 243 -33.70 7.53 -21.21
CA THR A 243 -35.10 7.84 -21.55
C THR A 243 -35.97 7.32 -20.42
N LYS A 244 -36.83 8.18 -19.87
CA LYS A 244 -37.73 7.86 -18.78
C LYS A 244 -39.14 8.32 -19.14
N ASP A 245 -40.10 7.48 -18.84
CA ASP A 245 -41.52 7.81 -18.98
C ASP A 245 -42.03 8.37 -17.62
N TRP A 246 -42.58 9.57 -17.68
CA TRP A 246 -43.21 10.26 -16.54
C TRP A 246 -44.68 10.60 -16.80
N THR A 247 -45.30 10.06 -17.85
CA THR A 247 -46.70 10.37 -18.20
C THR A 247 -47.68 9.95 -17.13
N GLU A 248 -47.38 8.89 -16.38
CA GLU A 248 -48.20 8.41 -15.26
C GLU A 248 -47.95 9.13 -13.93
N HIS A 249 -46.95 10.04 -13.92
CA HIS A 249 -46.64 10.77 -12.70
C HIS A 249 -47.82 11.66 -12.24
N PRO A 250 -48.11 11.76 -10.92
CA PRO A 250 -49.19 12.59 -10.40
C PRO A 250 -49.15 14.05 -10.89
N LEU A 251 -47.93 14.61 -11.02
CA LEU A 251 -47.68 15.97 -11.46
C LEU A 251 -47.37 16.04 -12.99
N ALA A 252 -47.80 15.06 -13.81
CA ALA A 252 -47.65 15.13 -15.25
C ALA A 252 -48.37 16.37 -15.79
N GLY A 253 -47.71 17.10 -16.72
CA GLY A 253 -48.17 18.38 -17.22
C GLY A 253 -47.67 19.63 -16.47
N GLU A 254 -47.06 19.47 -15.31
CA GLU A 254 -46.43 20.58 -14.57
C GLU A 254 -44.99 20.86 -15.06
N THR A 255 -44.50 22.05 -14.73
CA THR A 255 -43.15 22.49 -15.05
C THR A 255 -42.20 22.09 -13.93
N PHE A 256 -41.09 21.46 -14.28
CA PHE A 256 -40.06 21.00 -13.36
C PHE A 256 -38.72 21.62 -13.69
N GLU A 257 -37.90 21.77 -12.64
CA GLU A 257 -36.47 21.95 -12.74
C GLU A 257 -35.79 20.59 -12.57
N ILE A 258 -34.90 20.26 -13.49
CA ILE A 258 -34.07 19.04 -13.42
C ILE A 258 -32.61 19.43 -13.25
N THR A 259 -31.98 18.84 -12.26
CA THR A 259 -30.55 18.98 -11.99
C THR A 259 -29.91 17.58 -12.03
N LEU A 260 -28.81 17.44 -12.77
CA LEU A 260 -28.05 16.20 -12.80
C LEU A 260 -26.97 16.27 -11.75
N LYS A 261 -26.75 15.17 -11.02
CA LYS A 261 -25.72 15.04 -10.00
C LYS A 261 -24.86 13.82 -10.28
N ALA A 262 -23.56 13.93 -10.02
CA ALA A 262 -22.60 12.83 -10.10
C ALA A 262 -21.75 12.80 -8.84
N GLU A 263 -21.38 11.59 -8.42
CA GLU A 263 -20.50 11.34 -7.28
C GLU A 263 -19.38 10.38 -7.75
N ASP A 264 -18.14 10.69 -7.37
CA ASP A 264 -16.97 9.86 -7.64
C ASP A 264 -16.72 8.81 -6.54
N GLY A 265 -15.63 8.05 -6.68
CA GLY A 265 -15.21 7.05 -5.72
C GLY A 265 -14.55 7.61 -4.45
N ALA A 266 -14.16 8.87 -4.45
CA ALA A 266 -13.63 9.58 -3.28
C ALA A 266 -14.74 10.25 -2.45
N GLY A 267 -16.00 10.26 -2.93
CA GLY A 267 -17.15 10.91 -2.28
C GLY A 267 -17.28 12.39 -2.65
N GLN A 268 -16.55 12.86 -3.68
CA GLN A 268 -16.73 14.20 -4.20
C GLN A 268 -17.96 14.22 -5.11
N SER A 269 -18.72 15.29 -5.10
CA SER A 269 -19.94 15.42 -5.88
C SER A 269 -19.97 16.70 -6.69
N ALA A 270 -20.65 16.65 -7.85
CA ALA A 270 -20.91 17.80 -8.69
C ALA A 270 -22.35 17.80 -9.18
N ALA A 271 -22.85 18.98 -9.50
CA ALA A 271 -24.18 19.19 -10.06
C ALA A 271 -24.09 20.00 -11.35
N SER A 272 -24.99 19.71 -12.29
CA SER A 272 -25.15 20.53 -13.49
C SER A 272 -25.90 21.81 -13.20
N SER A 273 -25.95 22.73 -14.16
CA SER A 273 -26.96 23.77 -14.17
C SER A 273 -28.36 23.15 -14.22
N ALA A 274 -29.31 23.75 -13.53
CA ALA A 274 -30.72 23.35 -13.62
C ALA A 274 -31.30 23.65 -15.01
N LYS A 275 -32.14 22.73 -15.51
CA LYS A 275 -32.91 22.91 -16.74
C LYS A 275 -34.39 22.81 -16.43
N THR A 276 -35.17 23.72 -16.98
CA THR A 276 -36.62 23.71 -16.83
C THR A 276 -37.27 23.00 -18.01
N PHE A 277 -38.20 22.12 -17.74
CA PHE A 277 -39.00 21.48 -18.78
C PHE A 277 -40.37 21.09 -18.25
N LYS A 278 -41.34 20.95 -19.16
CA LYS A 278 -42.69 20.52 -18.83
C LYS A 278 -42.76 19.00 -18.90
N LEU A 279 -43.22 18.34 -17.82
CA LEU A 279 -43.47 16.87 -17.86
C LEU A 279 -44.52 16.59 -18.87
N PRO A 280 -44.30 15.57 -19.73
CA PRO A 280 -45.32 15.13 -20.67
C PRO A 280 -46.53 14.56 -19.91
N GLU A 281 -47.70 14.76 -20.47
CA GLU A 281 -48.96 14.26 -19.95
C GLU A 281 -49.65 13.39 -20.99
N PHE A 282 -50.48 12.45 -20.54
CA PHE A 282 -51.34 11.70 -21.45
C PHE A 282 -52.36 12.61 -22.16
N TYR A 283 -52.42 12.44 -23.47
CA TYR A 283 -53.50 13.09 -24.24
C TYR A 283 -54.79 12.28 -24.11
N PHE A 284 -55.76 12.86 -23.41
CA PHE A 284 -57.10 12.31 -23.30
C PHE A 284 -58.05 12.92 -24.36
N ALA A 285 -58.55 12.12 -25.28
CA ALA A 285 -59.54 12.55 -26.25
C ALA A 285 -60.91 12.80 -25.63
N ASN A 286 -61.20 12.13 -24.52
CA ASN A 286 -62.49 12.28 -23.81
C ASN A 286 -62.43 13.47 -22.86
N GLN A 287 -63.46 14.34 -22.92
CA GLN A 287 -63.59 15.54 -22.09
C GLN A 287 -63.60 15.21 -20.57
N LEU A 288 -64.30 14.14 -20.18
CA LEU A 288 -64.40 13.74 -18.79
C LEU A 288 -63.03 13.29 -18.23
N SER A 289 -62.30 12.51 -19.01
CA SER A 289 -60.93 12.08 -18.63
C SER A 289 -59.98 13.26 -18.52
N ARG A 290 -60.13 14.28 -19.37
CA ARG A 290 -59.35 15.51 -19.30
C ARG A 290 -59.66 16.33 -18.03
N ALA A 291 -60.97 16.50 -17.73
CA ALA A 291 -61.39 17.19 -16.51
C ALA A 291 -60.92 16.48 -15.23
N LEU A 292 -60.93 15.13 -15.24
CA LEU A 292 -60.37 14.32 -14.11
C LEU A 292 -58.86 14.50 -13.97
N ALA A 293 -58.11 14.57 -15.03
CA ALA A 293 -56.68 14.81 -15.02
C ALA A 293 -56.32 16.21 -14.51
N GLU A 294 -57.13 17.25 -14.90
CA GLU A 294 -57.02 18.62 -14.35
C GLU A 294 -57.35 18.68 -12.85
N HIS A 295 -58.44 18.00 -12.45
CA HIS A 295 -58.82 17.94 -11.04
C HIS A 295 -57.76 17.22 -10.18
N ARG A 296 -57.12 16.18 -10.71
CA ARG A 296 -56.00 15.52 -10.04
C ARG A 296 -54.84 16.49 -9.76
N ARG A 297 -54.48 17.34 -10.74
CA ARG A 297 -53.43 18.35 -10.59
C ARG A 297 -53.73 19.42 -9.53
N LEU A 298 -55.00 19.72 -9.34
CA LEU A 298 -55.41 20.68 -8.30
C LEU A 298 -55.39 20.09 -6.88
N LEU A 299 -55.36 18.76 -6.75
CA LEU A 299 -55.36 18.06 -5.45
C LEU A 299 -53.97 17.58 -5.04
N SER A 300 -53.01 17.54 -5.95
CA SER A 300 -51.62 17.16 -5.69
C SER A 300 -50.75 18.39 -5.45
#